data_7cdfdb0ee3fe1078c1e75779dba1d9bc
#
_entry.id   7cdfdb0ee3fe1078c1e75779dba1d9bc
#
_cell.length_a   1.000
_cell.length_b   1.000
_cell.length_c   1.000
_cell.angle_alpha   90.00
_cell.angle_beta   90.00
_cell.angle_gamma   90.00
#
_symmetry.space_group_name_H-M   'P 1'
#
loop_
_entity.id
_entity.type
_entity.pdbx_description
1 polymer ?
#
loop_
_entity_poly.entity_id
_entity_poly.type
_entity_poly.pdbx_seq_one_letter_code
_entity_poly.pdbx_strand_id
1 'polypeptide(L)'
;LLRKKRKGDALVANKMYVSAIKVYQQLLKKEGLEQIRPGLTMSVWHNLGCAYSYLFQMEKAMECFWEAFLTQSDPKELVCYLLAYRSVKKPQEYENRLKELNVSEEVKDTLKKALDEFAQKKEVSIRPGKADEMLEKLTGEYHRSTGS
;
A
#
# COMPACT_ATOMS: atom_id res chain seq x y z
N LEU A 1 -7.53 -8.22 19.76
CA LEU A 1 -6.98 -8.03 18.41
C LEU A 1 -7.26 -6.66 17.85
N LEU A 2 -8.52 -6.26 17.81
CA LEU A 2 -8.90 -4.92 17.35
C LEU A 2 -8.31 -3.82 18.23
N ARG A 3 -8.23 -4.05 19.53
CA ARG A 3 -7.63 -3.11 20.47
C ARG A 3 -6.16 -2.86 20.14
N LYS A 4 -5.40 -3.91 19.85
CA LYS A 4 -3.99 -3.79 19.44
C LYS A 4 -3.85 -3.06 18.12
N LYS A 5 -4.71 -3.36 17.14
CA LYS A 5 -4.68 -2.67 15.85
C LYS A 5 -4.97 -1.18 16.03
N ARG A 6 -5.97 -0.83 16.81
CA ARG A 6 -6.30 0.58 17.12
C ARG A 6 -5.16 1.28 17.81
N LYS A 7 -4.45 0.58 18.72
CA LYS A 7 -3.26 1.12 19.37
C LYS A 7 -2.17 1.44 18.34
N GLY A 8 -1.89 0.52 17.44
CA GLY A 8 -0.94 0.74 16.35
C GLY A 8 -1.34 1.92 15.47
N ASP A 9 -2.61 1.99 15.09
CA ASP A 9 -3.14 3.06 14.24
C ASP A 9 -3.02 4.42 14.94
N ALA A 10 -3.30 4.48 16.22
CA ALA A 10 -3.14 5.70 17.03
C ALA A 10 -1.68 6.12 17.12
N LEU A 11 -0.75 5.17 17.24
CA LEU A 11 0.67 5.45 17.25
C LEU A 11 1.14 6.05 15.92
N VAL A 12 0.65 5.53 14.80
CA VAL A 12 0.93 6.12 13.48
C VAL A 12 0.40 7.55 13.40
N ALA A 13 -0.84 7.77 13.84
CA ALA A 13 -1.45 9.10 13.84
C ALA A 13 -0.65 10.11 14.68
N ASN A 14 0.01 9.64 15.74
CA ASN A 14 0.85 10.46 16.59
C ASN A 14 2.34 10.45 16.17
N LYS A 15 2.63 9.96 14.97
CA LYS A 15 3.98 9.91 14.38
C LYS A 15 4.97 9.06 15.20
N MET A 16 4.47 8.12 15.97
CA MET A 16 5.29 7.17 16.76
C MET A 16 5.47 5.87 15.95
N TYR A 17 6.17 5.97 14.83
CA TYR A 17 6.24 4.89 13.85
C TYR A 17 6.96 3.64 14.34
N VAL A 18 8.06 3.79 15.06
CA VAL A 18 8.82 2.65 15.60
C VAL A 18 7.96 1.84 16.56
N SER A 19 7.23 2.51 17.45
CA SER A 19 6.32 1.85 18.38
C SER A 19 5.15 1.17 17.65
N ALA A 20 4.60 1.83 16.64
CA ALA A 20 3.53 1.26 15.81
C ALA A 20 4.00 -0.03 15.12
N ILE A 21 5.20 -0.02 14.55
CA ILE A 21 5.80 -1.19 13.89
C ILE A 21 5.84 -2.38 14.85
N LYS A 22 6.28 -2.18 16.09
CA LYS A 22 6.33 -3.25 17.08
C LYS A 22 4.95 -3.84 17.36
N VAL A 23 3.94 -3.00 17.49
CA VAL A 23 2.56 -3.44 17.74
C VAL A 23 2.04 -4.27 16.55
N TYR A 24 2.23 -3.79 15.33
CA TYR A 24 1.79 -4.51 14.14
C TYR A 24 2.53 -5.84 13.95
N GLN A 25 3.84 -5.86 14.20
CA GLN A 25 4.62 -7.09 14.14
C GLN A 25 4.11 -8.15 15.13
N GLN A 26 3.76 -7.73 16.33
CA GLN A 26 3.17 -8.64 17.34
C GLN A 26 1.84 -9.21 16.86
N LEU A 27 0.99 -8.38 16.24
CA LEU A 27 -0.28 -8.84 15.67
C LEU A 27 -0.07 -9.88 14.58
N LEU A 28 0.87 -9.63 13.67
CA LEU A 28 1.13 -10.53 12.54
C LEU A 28 1.69 -11.89 12.96
N LYS A 29 2.29 -12.00 14.14
CA LYS A 29 2.77 -13.27 14.69
C LYS A 29 1.65 -14.14 15.24
N LYS A 30 0.44 -13.60 15.41
CA LYS A 30 -0.67 -14.33 16.00
C LYS A 30 -1.26 -15.31 14.99
N GLU A 31 -1.25 -16.59 15.31
CA GLU A 31 -1.80 -17.64 14.45
C GLU A 31 -3.32 -17.45 14.28
N GLY A 32 -3.80 -17.76 13.09
CA GLY A 32 -5.24 -17.71 12.81
C GLY A 32 -5.84 -16.30 12.73
N LEU A 33 -5.02 -15.27 12.61
CA LEU A 33 -5.50 -13.88 12.56
C LEU A 33 -6.53 -13.68 11.44
N GLU A 34 -6.25 -14.21 10.24
CA GLU A 34 -7.15 -14.06 9.08
C GLU A 34 -8.48 -14.78 9.28
N GLN A 35 -8.46 -15.95 9.92
CA GLN A 35 -9.67 -16.70 10.23
C GLN A 35 -10.54 -16.01 11.28
N ILE A 36 -9.90 -15.32 12.23
CA ILE A 36 -10.62 -14.58 13.27
C ILE A 36 -11.29 -13.34 12.67
N ARG A 37 -10.57 -12.61 11.81
CA ARG A 37 -11.11 -11.40 11.20
C ARG A 37 -10.52 -11.18 9.80
N PRO A 38 -11.24 -11.63 8.75
CA PRO A 38 -10.83 -11.38 7.37
C PRO A 38 -10.66 -9.88 7.10
N GLY A 39 -9.63 -9.50 6.41
CA GLY A 39 -9.29 -8.12 6.10
C GLY A 39 -8.45 -7.42 7.16
N LEU A 40 -8.40 -7.92 8.38
CA LEU A 40 -7.54 -7.33 9.41
C LEU A 40 -6.07 -7.51 9.07
N THR A 41 -5.68 -8.69 8.60
CA THR A 41 -4.31 -8.99 8.20
C THR A 41 -3.83 -8.05 7.08
N MET A 42 -4.65 -7.86 6.05
CA MET A 42 -4.33 -6.92 4.97
C MET A 42 -4.14 -5.50 5.51
N SER A 43 -5.05 -5.05 6.36
CA SER A 43 -4.98 -3.71 6.95
C SER A 43 -3.75 -3.50 7.81
N VAL A 44 -3.35 -4.52 8.58
CA VAL A 44 -2.13 -4.47 9.41
C VAL A 44 -0.88 -4.39 8.52
N TRP A 45 -0.79 -5.23 7.48
CA TRP A 45 0.32 -5.17 6.51
C TRP A 45 0.40 -3.81 5.84
N HIS A 46 -0.73 -3.26 5.41
CA HIS A 46 -0.80 -1.94 4.79
C HIS A 46 -0.27 -0.84 5.72
N ASN A 47 -0.79 -0.80 6.95
CA ASN A 47 -0.40 0.24 7.90
C ASN A 47 1.06 0.08 8.36
N LEU A 48 1.55 -1.16 8.45
CA LEU A 48 2.96 -1.43 8.72
C LEU A 48 3.83 -0.88 7.58
N GLY A 49 3.44 -1.12 6.33
CA GLY A 49 4.14 -0.57 5.17
C GLY A 49 4.17 0.96 5.19
N CYS A 50 3.06 1.60 5.52
CA CYS A 50 3.00 3.05 5.67
C CYS A 50 3.96 3.55 6.75
N ALA A 51 3.99 2.89 7.90
CA ALA A 51 4.90 3.26 9.01
C ALA A 51 6.37 3.17 8.56
N TYR A 52 6.74 2.10 7.86
CA TYR A 52 8.09 1.99 7.30
C TYR A 52 8.39 3.10 6.28
N SER A 53 7.42 3.47 5.43
CA SER A 53 7.63 4.53 4.45
C SER A 53 7.86 5.89 5.10
N TYR A 54 7.18 6.18 6.20
CA TYR A 54 7.43 7.40 6.97
C TYR A 54 8.85 7.44 7.55
N LEU A 55 9.45 6.30 7.81
CA LEU A 55 10.85 6.19 8.26
C LEU A 55 11.83 6.06 7.10
N PHE A 56 11.37 6.24 5.86
CA PHE A 56 12.15 6.09 4.62
C PHE A 56 12.77 4.70 4.45
N GLN A 57 12.20 3.68 5.08
CA GLN A 57 12.60 2.28 4.92
C GLN A 57 11.75 1.65 3.82
N MET A 58 11.98 2.09 2.59
CA MET A 58 11.12 1.75 1.44
C MET A 58 11.19 0.29 1.03
N GLU A 59 12.31 -0.41 1.22
CA GLU A 59 12.38 -1.85 0.92
C GLU A 59 11.45 -2.64 1.83
N LYS A 60 11.43 -2.33 3.11
CA LYS A 60 10.53 -2.97 4.07
C LYS A 60 9.08 -2.60 3.80
N ALA A 61 8.82 -1.34 3.44
CA ALA A 61 7.49 -0.90 3.03
C ALA A 61 7.00 -1.69 1.82
N MET A 62 7.85 -1.85 0.81
CA MET A 62 7.54 -2.61 -0.40
C MET A 62 7.12 -4.06 -0.06
N GLU A 63 7.89 -4.73 0.79
CA GLU A 63 7.57 -6.09 1.22
C GLU A 63 6.22 -6.17 1.92
N CYS A 64 5.92 -5.20 2.78
CA CYS A 64 4.65 -5.15 3.51
C CYS A 64 3.46 -4.94 2.57
N PHE A 65 3.57 -4.06 1.60
CA PHE A 65 2.50 -3.82 0.62
C PHE A 65 2.28 -5.03 -0.28
N TRP A 66 3.34 -5.75 -0.62
CA TRP A 66 3.22 -6.99 -1.37
C TRP A 66 2.47 -8.06 -0.57
N GLU A 67 2.81 -8.22 0.71
CA GLU A 67 2.09 -9.14 1.60
C GLU A 67 0.62 -8.76 1.74
N ALA A 68 0.33 -7.46 1.85
CA ALA A 68 -1.06 -6.97 1.88
C ALA A 68 -1.81 -7.36 0.61
N PHE A 69 -1.18 -7.20 -0.56
CA PHE A 69 -1.78 -7.58 -1.84
C PHE A 69 -2.03 -9.10 -1.91
N LEU A 70 -1.09 -9.93 -1.46
CA LEU A 70 -1.26 -11.38 -1.46
C LEU A 70 -2.43 -11.82 -0.59
N THR A 71 -2.78 -11.03 0.42
CA THR A 71 -3.87 -11.37 1.33
C THR A 71 -5.26 -11.22 0.69
N GLN A 72 -5.51 -10.15 -0.06
CA GLN A 72 -6.84 -9.89 -0.62
C GLN A 72 -6.85 -9.40 -2.08
N SER A 73 -5.71 -9.34 -2.74
CA SER A 73 -5.61 -8.92 -4.15
C SER A 73 -6.25 -7.54 -4.43
N ASP A 74 -6.19 -6.63 -3.47
CA ASP A 74 -6.74 -5.29 -3.61
C ASP A 74 -5.83 -4.41 -4.46
N PRO A 75 -6.33 -3.79 -5.55
CA PRO A 75 -5.51 -2.95 -6.42
C PRO A 75 -4.79 -1.80 -5.71
N LYS A 76 -5.36 -1.26 -4.64
CA LYS A 76 -4.70 -0.18 -3.87
C LYS A 76 -3.37 -0.62 -3.25
N GLU A 77 -3.26 -1.90 -2.91
CA GLU A 77 -2.02 -2.44 -2.37
C GLU A 77 -0.94 -2.55 -3.44
N LEU A 78 -1.34 -2.82 -4.69
CA LEU A 78 -0.41 -2.76 -5.82
C LEU A 78 0.10 -1.34 -6.07
N VAL A 79 -0.76 -0.32 -5.92
CA VAL A 79 -0.32 1.09 -6.03
C VAL A 79 0.77 1.37 -4.99
N CYS A 80 0.52 1.04 -3.73
CA CYS A 80 1.49 1.25 -2.65
C CYS A 80 2.78 0.47 -2.90
N TYR A 81 2.67 -0.80 -3.31
CA TYR A 81 3.81 -1.65 -3.64
C TYR A 81 4.68 -1.01 -4.73
N LEU A 82 4.06 -0.57 -5.83
CA LEU A 82 4.78 0.01 -6.95
C LEU A 82 5.39 1.38 -6.62
N LEU A 83 4.73 2.17 -5.78
CA LEU A 83 5.29 3.42 -5.28
C LEU A 83 6.58 3.17 -4.49
N ALA A 84 6.55 2.20 -3.58
CA ALA A 84 7.71 1.82 -2.81
C ALA A 84 8.81 1.20 -3.71
N TYR A 85 8.41 0.34 -4.63
CA TYR A 85 9.31 -0.30 -5.59
C TYR A 85 10.06 0.74 -6.42
N ARG A 86 9.32 1.72 -6.95
CA ARG A 86 9.89 2.82 -7.73
C ARG A 86 10.90 3.65 -6.93
N SER A 87 10.72 3.75 -5.63
CA SER A 87 11.60 4.51 -4.75
C SER A 87 12.95 3.83 -4.51
N VAL A 88 13.02 2.49 -4.62
CA VAL A 88 14.23 1.71 -4.30
C VAL A 88 14.88 1.04 -5.50
N LYS A 89 14.17 0.86 -6.60
CA LYS A 89 14.66 0.15 -7.77
C LYS A 89 14.92 1.11 -8.93
N LYS A 90 15.77 0.67 -9.87
CA LYS A 90 16.06 1.42 -11.08
C LYS A 90 14.83 1.48 -11.99
N PRO A 91 14.69 2.53 -12.83
CA PRO A 91 13.53 2.66 -13.71
C PRO A 91 13.25 1.44 -14.59
N GLN A 92 14.30 0.78 -15.11
CA GLN A 92 14.11 -0.42 -15.95
C GLN A 92 13.56 -1.59 -15.15
N GLU A 93 14.01 -1.78 -13.91
CA GLU A 93 13.47 -2.82 -13.03
C GLU A 93 12.01 -2.59 -12.71
N TYR A 94 11.63 -1.34 -12.46
CA TYR A 94 10.25 -0.94 -12.22
C TYR A 94 9.37 -1.25 -13.42
N GLU A 95 9.78 -0.88 -14.64
CA GLU A 95 9.03 -1.14 -15.86
C GLU A 95 8.85 -2.65 -16.10
N ASN A 96 9.91 -3.44 -15.85
CA ASN A 96 9.85 -4.89 -15.96
C ASN A 96 8.86 -5.48 -14.96
N ARG A 97 8.90 -5.01 -13.72
CA ARG A 97 8.00 -5.48 -12.67
C ARG A 97 6.54 -5.19 -13.01
N LEU A 98 6.26 -3.99 -13.53
CA LEU A 98 4.92 -3.62 -13.97
C LEU A 98 4.39 -4.57 -15.04
N LYS A 99 5.23 -4.95 -16.01
CA LYS A 99 4.86 -5.91 -17.07
C LYS A 99 4.61 -7.32 -16.53
N GLU A 100 5.36 -7.74 -15.50
CA GLU A 100 5.25 -9.07 -14.92
C GLU A 100 4.01 -9.28 -14.05
N LEU A 101 3.35 -8.20 -13.63
CA LEU A 101 2.17 -8.31 -12.78
C LEU A 101 1.03 -8.99 -13.53
N ASN A 102 0.42 -9.99 -12.90
CA ASN A 102 -0.69 -10.74 -13.47
C ASN A 102 -2.02 -10.03 -13.20
N VAL A 103 -2.20 -8.88 -13.85
CA VAL A 103 -3.43 -8.08 -13.78
C VAL A 103 -3.81 -7.63 -15.19
N SER A 104 -5.05 -7.18 -15.38
CA SER A 104 -5.52 -6.73 -16.69
C SER A 104 -4.75 -5.49 -17.18
N GLU A 105 -4.73 -5.27 -18.49
CA GLU A 105 -4.09 -4.09 -19.07
C GLU A 105 -4.75 -2.80 -18.58
N GLU A 106 -6.08 -2.82 -18.38
CA GLU A 106 -6.81 -1.67 -17.82
C GLU A 106 -6.30 -1.31 -16.43
N VAL A 107 -6.09 -2.32 -15.57
CA VAL A 107 -5.52 -2.12 -14.23
C VAL A 107 -4.10 -1.60 -14.32
N LYS A 108 -3.27 -2.13 -15.22
CA LYS A 108 -1.90 -1.64 -15.43
C LYS A 108 -1.88 -0.17 -15.86
N ASP A 109 -2.75 0.22 -16.77
CA ASP A 109 -2.85 1.62 -17.22
C ASP A 109 -3.26 2.55 -16.09
N THR A 110 -4.23 2.12 -15.26
CA THR A 110 -4.68 2.87 -14.09
C THR A 110 -3.53 3.03 -13.09
N LEU A 111 -2.80 1.95 -12.82
CA LEU A 111 -1.64 1.97 -11.93
C LEU A 111 -0.57 2.92 -12.43
N LYS A 112 -0.27 2.87 -13.73
CA LYS A 112 0.75 3.72 -14.33
C LYS A 112 0.40 5.21 -14.20
N LYS A 113 -0.86 5.56 -14.46
CA LYS A 113 -1.34 6.95 -14.32
C LYS A 113 -1.23 7.43 -12.88
N ALA A 114 -1.63 6.59 -11.92
CA ALA A 114 -1.53 6.91 -10.49
C ALA A 114 -0.08 7.17 -10.08
N LEU A 115 0.84 6.33 -10.55
CA LEU A 115 2.25 6.42 -10.23
C LEU A 115 2.90 7.66 -10.84
N ASP A 116 2.54 8.00 -12.08
CA ASP A 116 3.05 9.20 -12.75
C ASP A 116 2.58 10.46 -12.04
N GLU A 117 1.31 10.49 -11.60
CA GLU A 117 0.77 11.61 -10.82
C GLU A 117 1.51 11.78 -9.49
N PHE A 118 1.77 10.67 -8.79
CA PHE A 118 2.55 10.70 -7.55
C PHE A 118 3.96 11.27 -7.78
N ALA A 119 4.62 10.84 -8.85
CA ALA A 119 5.96 11.31 -9.19
C ALA A 119 5.99 12.82 -9.43
N GLN A 120 4.96 13.38 -10.06
CA GLN A 120 4.86 14.81 -10.31
C GLN A 120 4.75 15.62 -9.01
N LYS A 121 4.11 15.06 -7.99
CA LYS A 121 3.93 15.73 -6.70
C LYS A 121 5.16 15.66 -5.81
N LYS A 122 6.18 14.87 -6.18
CA LYS A 122 7.43 14.70 -5.43
C LYS A 122 7.23 14.26 -3.98
N GLU A 123 6.17 13.53 -3.70
CA GLU A 123 5.93 12.96 -2.38
C GLU A 123 6.88 11.79 -2.16
N VAL A 124 7.43 11.64 -0.94
CA VAL A 124 8.41 10.60 -0.60
C VAL A 124 7.86 9.55 0.34
N SER A 125 6.82 9.84 1.12
CA SER A 125 6.21 8.89 2.03
C SER A 125 4.81 8.48 1.56
N ILE A 126 4.40 7.28 1.94
CA ILE A 126 3.10 6.72 1.57
C ILE A 126 2.23 6.70 2.83
N ARG A 127 1.29 7.64 2.91
CA ARG A 127 0.37 7.71 4.05
C ARG A 127 -0.80 6.74 3.88
N PRO A 128 -1.43 6.28 4.98
CA PRO A 128 -2.66 5.51 4.88
C PRO A 128 -3.73 6.27 4.08
N GLY A 129 -4.43 5.56 3.19
CA GLY A 129 -5.47 6.16 2.35
C GLY A 129 -4.97 6.83 1.07
N LYS A 130 -3.66 6.98 0.88
CA LYS A 130 -3.09 7.62 -0.31
C LYS A 130 -3.49 6.90 -1.59
N ALA A 131 -3.36 5.58 -1.60
CA ALA A 131 -3.71 4.77 -2.78
C ALA A 131 -5.21 4.84 -3.07
N ASP A 132 -6.06 4.86 -2.04
CA ASP A 132 -7.51 5.00 -2.18
C ASP A 132 -7.86 6.30 -2.90
N GLU A 133 -7.27 7.41 -2.48
CA GLU A 133 -7.51 8.71 -3.10
C GLU A 133 -7.09 8.73 -4.57
N MET A 134 -5.92 8.17 -4.87
CA MET A 134 -5.39 8.14 -6.24
C MET A 134 -6.28 7.30 -7.15
N LEU A 135 -6.68 6.10 -6.72
CA LEU A 135 -7.54 5.22 -7.48
C LEU A 135 -8.94 5.80 -7.66
N GLU A 136 -9.52 6.38 -6.61
CA GLU A 136 -10.84 6.99 -6.66
C GLU A 136 -10.88 8.13 -7.68
N LYS A 137 -9.89 9.00 -7.66
CA LYS A 137 -9.79 10.11 -8.61
C LYS A 137 -9.72 9.61 -10.06
N LEU A 138 -8.88 8.61 -10.33
CA LEU A 138 -8.73 8.07 -11.68
C LEU A 138 -9.99 7.34 -12.14
N THR A 139 -10.61 6.56 -11.26
CA THR A 139 -11.86 5.86 -11.55
C THR A 139 -12.99 6.86 -11.83
N GLY A 140 -13.08 7.95 -11.04
CA GLY A 140 -14.04 9.01 -11.27
C GLY A 140 -13.86 9.70 -12.62
N GLU A 141 -12.61 9.98 -13.02
CA GLU A 141 -12.30 10.56 -14.33
C GLU A 141 -12.68 9.60 -15.46
N TYR A 142 -12.38 8.32 -15.29
CA TYR A 142 -12.73 7.28 -16.27
C TYR A 142 -14.25 7.22 -16.47
N HIS A 143 -15.02 7.16 -15.40
CA HIS A 143 -16.48 7.13 -15.47
C HIS A 143 -17.06 8.37 -16.13
N ARG A 144 -16.52 9.55 -15.85
CA ARG A 144 -16.95 10.80 -16.51
C ARG A 144 -16.67 10.79 -17.99
N SER A 145 -15.48 10.30 -18.40
CA SER A 145 -15.09 10.28 -19.82
C SER A 145 -15.86 9.26 -20.64
N THR A 146 -16.35 8.18 -20.04
CA THR A 146 -17.15 7.15 -20.69
C THR A 146 -18.66 7.43 -20.66
N GLY A 147 -19.10 8.48 -19.99
CA GLY A 147 -20.50 8.83 -19.89
C GLY A 147 -21.32 7.93 -18.96
N SER A 148 -20.66 7.14 -18.17
CA SER A 148 -21.29 6.17 -17.28
C SER A 148 -21.24 6.62 -15.83
#